data_60c0fe566d744c9bbb7a74d4ef7b9438
#
_entry.id   60c0fe566d744c9bbb7a74d4ef7b9438
#
_cell.length_a   1.000
_cell.length_b   1.000
_cell.length_c   1.000
_cell.angle_alpha   90.00
_cell.angle_beta   90.00
_cell.angle_gamma   90.00
#
_symmetry.space_group_name_H-M   'P 1'
#
loop_
_entity.id
_entity.type
_entity.pdbx_description
1 polymer ?
#
loop_
_entity_poly.entity_id
_entity_poly.type
_entity_poly.pdbx_seq_one_letter_code
_entity_poly.pdbx_strand_id
1 'polypeptide(L)'
;MKTIIKKYLVTFTILVSLANYATENNISTPIDGKKVKVEFIAVRKGQVLSIKNANSVIMYSDVIEMAGNYARTFDLTGLENGKYRIELEKNFETIIKPFLVKNRLVTFLPEENKTFFKPVIRIEDNLLLISKMSLENQPVKITLYYKGDVIYTENTKDAKILNRVFRLLKNKEGNYTVAISTNEKKYSKSFKI
;
A
#
# COMPACT_ATOMS: atom_id res chain seq x y z
N MET A 1 40.80 11.21 28.13
CA MET A 1 40.04 12.03 27.17
C MET A 1 39.95 11.49 25.74
N LYS A 2 40.38 10.25 25.45
CA LYS A 2 40.35 9.69 24.06
C LYS A 2 39.15 8.76 23.73
N THR A 3 38.35 8.39 24.71
CA THR A 3 37.30 7.37 24.53
C THR A 3 35.92 7.94 24.16
N ILE A 4 35.68 9.23 24.40
CA ILE A 4 34.39 9.89 24.18
C ILE A 4 34.21 10.27 22.70
N ILE A 5 35.27 10.60 21.98
CA ILE A 5 35.22 11.03 20.57
C ILE A 5 34.80 9.88 19.63
N LYS A 6 35.18 8.63 19.95
CA LYS A 6 34.80 7.47 19.12
C LYS A 6 33.29 7.14 19.16
N LYS A 7 32.62 7.40 20.28
CA LYS A 7 31.17 7.14 20.42
C LYS A 7 30.31 8.11 19.59
N TYR A 8 30.73 9.36 19.50
CA TYR A 8 29.98 10.38 18.72
C TYR A 8 30.16 10.20 17.19
N LEU A 9 31.32 9.71 16.76
CA LEU A 9 31.57 9.51 15.32
C LEU A 9 30.73 8.37 14.75
N VAL A 10 30.47 7.28 15.49
CA VAL A 10 29.63 6.16 15.07
C VAL A 10 28.15 6.58 15.02
N THR A 11 27.70 7.42 15.95
CA THR A 11 26.31 7.89 15.97
C THR A 11 26.03 8.87 14.81
N PHE A 12 26.99 9.67 14.40
CA PHE A 12 26.84 10.62 13.31
C PHE A 12 26.81 9.94 11.93
N THR A 13 27.59 8.88 11.71
CA THR A 13 27.56 8.13 10.44
C THR A 13 26.25 7.36 10.23
N ILE A 14 25.58 6.92 11.30
CA ILE A 14 24.26 6.26 11.19
C ILE A 14 23.16 7.27 10.82
N LEU A 15 23.24 8.51 11.30
CA LEU A 15 22.26 9.55 10.95
C LEU A 15 22.34 10.00 9.47
N VAL A 16 23.53 10.00 8.88
CA VAL A 16 23.72 10.42 7.48
C VAL A 16 23.24 9.35 6.50
N SER A 17 23.28 8.07 6.87
CA SER A 17 22.79 6.98 6.03
C SER A 17 21.25 6.89 5.93
N LEU A 18 20.52 7.57 6.82
CA LEU A 18 19.05 7.61 6.80
C LEU A 18 18.47 8.73 5.91
N ALA A 19 19.32 9.65 5.41
CA ALA A 19 18.90 10.79 4.59
C ALA A 19 18.73 10.47 3.10
N ASN A 20 19.11 9.27 2.63
CA ASN A 20 18.99 8.85 1.24
C ASN A 20 17.76 7.96 1.00
N TYR A 21 16.60 8.28 1.58
CA TYR A 21 15.35 7.78 1.05
C TYR A 21 15.07 8.56 -0.24
N ALA A 22 15.45 7.97 -1.36
CA ALA A 22 15.07 8.44 -2.68
C ALA A 22 13.54 8.59 -2.68
N THR A 23 13.06 9.81 -2.81
CA THR A 23 11.67 10.08 -3.14
C THR A 23 11.43 9.35 -4.46
N GLU A 24 10.66 8.26 -4.44
CA GLU A 24 10.26 7.57 -5.68
C GLU A 24 9.46 8.58 -6.51
N ASN A 25 10.12 9.22 -7.46
CA ASN A 25 9.49 10.11 -8.42
C ASN A 25 8.69 9.26 -9.42
N ASN A 26 7.53 8.80 -8.98
CA ASN A 26 6.54 8.22 -9.87
C ASN A 26 5.88 9.36 -10.64
N ILE A 27 6.32 9.63 -11.86
CA ILE A 27 5.87 10.77 -12.65
C ILE A 27 4.67 10.36 -13.52
N SER A 28 3.66 11.22 -13.58
CA SER A 28 2.57 11.12 -14.56
C SER A 28 2.46 12.48 -15.24
N THR A 29 2.85 12.54 -16.53
CA THR A 29 2.87 13.79 -17.30
C THR A 29 1.86 13.71 -18.44
N PRO A 30 1.01 14.74 -18.64
CA PRO A 30 0.26 14.91 -19.87
C PRO A 30 1.28 15.17 -21.02
N ILE A 31 1.13 14.46 -22.14
CA ILE A 31 1.99 14.68 -23.30
C ILE A 31 1.39 15.76 -24.20
N ASP A 32 0.06 15.75 -24.41
CA ASP A 32 -0.64 16.76 -25.23
C ASP A 32 -2.11 16.97 -24.82
N GLY A 33 -2.42 16.83 -23.53
CA GLY A 33 -3.78 16.96 -22.98
C GLY A 33 -4.71 15.77 -23.28
N LYS A 34 -4.36 14.88 -24.19
CA LYS A 34 -5.11 13.68 -24.60
C LYS A 34 -4.42 12.40 -24.20
N LYS A 35 -3.11 12.35 -24.33
CA LYS A 35 -2.26 11.20 -23.98
C LYS A 35 -1.52 11.47 -22.68
N VAL A 36 -1.49 10.47 -21.83
CA VAL A 36 -0.86 10.52 -20.53
C VAL A 36 0.21 9.46 -20.47
N LYS A 37 1.44 9.86 -20.18
CA LYS A 37 2.52 8.95 -19.83
C LYS A 37 2.49 8.69 -18.34
N VAL A 38 2.39 7.43 -17.96
CA VAL A 38 2.42 6.98 -16.57
C VAL A 38 3.72 6.23 -16.35
N GLU A 39 4.47 6.64 -15.34
CA GLU A 39 5.74 6.04 -14.99
C GLU A 39 5.73 5.58 -13.54
N PHE A 40 6.24 4.37 -13.31
CA PHE A 40 6.48 3.81 -12.00
C PHE A 40 7.89 3.24 -11.93
N ILE A 41 8.56 3.51 -10.82
CA ILE A 41 9.93 3.05 -10.59
C ILE A 41 9.90 1.77 -9.75
N ALA A 42 10.91 0.91 -9.96
CA ALA A 42 11.12 -0.31 -9.18
C ALA A 42 9.89 -1.22 -9.10
N VAL A 43 9.16 -1.36 -10.23
CA VAL A 43 8.08 -2.35 -10.33
C VAL A 43 8.64 -3.77 -10.37
N ARG A 44 7.81 -4.75 -10.04
CA ARG A 44 8.15 -6.18 -10.10
C ARG A 44 7.14 -6.93 -10.95
N LYS A 45 7.59 -8.00 -11.57
CA LYS A 45 6.71 -8.92 -12.29
C LYS A 45 5.56 -9.39 -11.38
N GLY A 46 4.34 -9.42 -11.94
CA GLY A 46 3.12 -9.85 -11.24
C GLY A 46 2.40 -8.71 -10.50
N GLN A 47 2.96 -7.51 -10.43
CA GLN A 47 2.23 -6.35 -9.93
C GLN A 47 1.14 -5.95 -10.93
N VAL A 48 0.04 -5.38 -10.43
CA VAL A 48 -1.13 -5.05 -11.24
C VAL A 48 -1.30 -3.54 -11.32
N LEU A 49 -1.33 -3.04 -12.56
CA LEU A 49 -1.73 -1.67 -12.87
C LEU A 49 -3.20 -1.67 -13.27
N SER A 50 -3.99 -0.78 -12.71
CA SER A 50 -5.39 -0.61 -13.09
C SER A 50 -5.79 0.86 -13.17
N ILE A 51 -6.78 1.16 -14.02
CA ILE A 51 -7.48 2.45 -14.07
C ILE A 51 -8.91 2.19 -13.61
N LYS A 52 -9.36 2.95 -12.61
CA LYS A 52 -10.70 2.80 -12.02
C LYS A 52 -11.44 4.13 -12.03
N ASN A 53 -12.76 4.08 -12.19
CA ASN A 53 -13.61 5.25 -12.02
C ASN A 53 -13.88 5.54 -10.52
N ALA A 54 -14.67 6.58 -10.23
CA ALA A 54 -15.05 6.99 -8.88
C ALA A 54 -15.75 5.86 -8.09
N ASN A 55 -16.52 5.01 -8.79
CA ASN A 55 -17.25 3.88 -8.20
C ASN A 55 -16.39 2.61 -8.06
N SER A 56 -15.07 2.70 -8.24
CA SER A 56 -14.12 1.58 -8.20
C SER A 56 -14.32 0.53 -9.31
N VAL A 57 -15.07 0.85 -10.37
CA VAL A 57 -15.18 -0.01 -11.54
C VAL A 57 -13.87 0.04 -12.32
N ILE A 58 -13.35 -1.13 -12.69
CA ILE A 58 -12.11 -1.27 -13.45
C ILE A 58 -12.40 -0.94 -14.92
N MET A 59 -11.79 0.13 -15.42
CA MET A 59 -11.85 0.54 -16.83
C MET A 59 -10.71 -0.09 -17.63
N TYR A 60 -9.59 -0.36 -16.99
CA TYR A 60 -8.40 -0.99 -17.56
C TYR A 60 -7.64 -1.74 -16.47
N SER A 61 -7.05 -2.89 -16.82
CA SER A 61 -6.15 -3.63 -15.94
C SER A 61 -5.07 -4.34 -16.76
N ASP A 62 -3.85 -4.35 -16.24
CA ASP A 62 -2.71 -5.03 -16.85
C ASP A 62 -1.77 -5.56 -15.77
N VAL A 63 -1.09 -6.66 -16.05
CA VAL A 63 -0.09 -7.26 -15.17
C VAL A 63 1.29 -6.88 -15.65
N ILE A 64 2.12 -6.36 -14.76
CA ILE A 64 3.51 -6.03 -15.06
C ILE A 64 4.30 -7.31 -15.35
N GLU A 65 4.85 -7.43 -16.55
CA GLU A 65 5.55 -8.63 -16.99
C GLU A 65 7.03 -8.65 -16.60
N MET A 66 7.66 -7.49 -16.48
CA MET A 66 9.09 -7.34 -16.18
C MET A 66 9.34 -6.41 -15.00
N ALA A 67 10.39 -6.71 -14.23
CA ALA A 67 10.86 -5.84 -13.17
C ALA A 67 11.66 -4.65 -13.74
N GLY A 68 11.67 -3.53 -13.01
CA GLY A 68 12.44 -2.33 -13.36
C GLY A 68 11.59 -1.07 -13.42
N ASN A 69 11.90 -0.18 -14.34
CA ASN A 69 11.10 1.02 -14.57
C ASN A 69 10.00 0.71 -15.58
N TYR A 70 8.78 1.01 -15.22
CA TYR A 70 7.60 0.82 -16.06
C TYR A 70 7.13 2.18 -16.57
N ALA A 71 6.96 2.28 -17.89
CA ALA A 71 6.41 3.46 -18.53
C ALA A 71 5.38 3.05 -19.57
N ARG A 72 4.19 3.64 -19.52
CA ARG A 72 3.14 3.40 -20.50
C ARG A 72 2.38 4.68 -20.81
N THR A 73 2.05 4.84 -22.09
CA THR A 73 1.21 5.94 -22.56
C THR A 73 -0.22 5.44 -22.74
N PHE A 74 -1.17 6.16 -22.16
CA PHE A 74 -2.60 5.89 -22.29
C PHE A 74 -3.28 7.00 -23.07
N ASP A 75 -4.17 6.63 -23.97
CA ASP A 75 -5.17 7.54 -24.53
C ASP A 75 -6.43 7.44 -23.67
N LEU A 76 -6.70 8.49 -22.89
CA LEU A 76 -7.82 8.54 -21.97
C LEU A 76 -8.98 9.38 -22.51
N THR A 77 -8.94 9.78 -23.78
CA THR A 77 -9.98 10.64 -24.40
C THR A 77 -11.33 9.96 -24.56
N GLY A 78 -11.35 8.62 -24.55
CA GLY A 78 -12.59 7.82 -24.60
C GLY A 78 -13.30 7.70 -23.25
N LEU A 79 -12.70 8.19 -22.16
CA LEU A 79 -13.33 8.20 -20.85
C LEU A 79 -14.34 9.35 -20.76
N GLU A 80 -15.46 9.09 -20.10
CA GLU A 80 -16.46 10.12 -19.79
C GLU A 80 -15.92 11.17 -18.80
N ASN A 81 -16.58 12.33 -18.74
CA ASN A 81 -16.24 13.34 -17.75
C ASN A 81 -16.39 12.76 -16.33
N GLY A 82 -15.36 12.88 -15.50
CA GLY A 82 -15.40 12.31 -14.16
C GLY A 82 -14.02 12.17 -13.52
N LYS A 83 -14.04 11.75 -12.26
CA LYS A 83 -12.83 11.48 -11.49
C LYS A 83 -12.46 10.01 -11.63
N TYR A 84 -11.20 9.77 -11.92
CA TYR A 84 -10.60 8.46 -12.09
C TYR A 84 -9.34 8.35 -11.24
N ARG A 85 -8.80 7.15 -11.14
CA ARG A 85 -7.51 6.91 -10.52
C ARG A 85 -6.75 5.79 -11.19
N ILE A 86 -5.44 5.97 -11.28
CA ILE A 86 -4.51 4.90 -11.61
C ILE A 86 -4.06 4.27 -10.30
N GLU A 87 -4.16 2.96 -10.20
CA GLU A 87 -3.69 2.18 -9.06
C GLU A 87 -2.59 1.22 -9.51
N LEU A 88 -1.42 1.27 -8.86
CA LEU A 88 -0.39 0.24 -8.95
C LEU A 88 -0.42 -0.59 -7.66
N GLU A 89 -0.81 -1.84 -7.79
CA GLU A 89 -0.86 -2.78 -6.68
C GLU A 89 0.47 -3.53 -6.59
N LYS A 90 1.31 -3.15 -5.63
CA LYS A 90 2.56 -3.81 -5.28
C LYS A 90 2.35 -4.83 -4.15
N ASN A 91 3.41 -5.58 -3.79
CA ASN A 91 3.33 -6.62 -2.75
C ASN A 91 2.95 -6.07 -1.37
N PHE A 92 3.53 -4.92 -0.99
CA PHE A 92 3.39 -4.35 0.35
C PHE A 92 2.67 -3.00 0.38
N GLU A 93 2.35 -2.45 -0.78
CA GLU A 93 1.69 -1.15 -0.91
C GLU A 93 0.77 -1.10 -2.14
N THR A 94 -0.12 -0.13 -2.16
CA THR A 94 -0.89 0.28 -3.34
C THR A 94 -0.68 1.77 -3.54
N ILE A 95 -0.13 2.16 -4.68
CA ILE A 95 0.05 3.55 -5.07
C ILE A 95 -1.17 4.00 -5.87
N ILE A 96 -1.76 5.14 -5.50
CA ILE A 96 -2.95 5.69 -6.14
C ILE A 96 -2.63 7.09 -6.65
N LYS A 97 -2.90 7.32 -7.94
CA LYS A 97 -2.74 8.60 -8.63
C LYS A 97 -4.09 9.03 -9.23
N PRO A 98 -4.82 9.92 -8.56
CA PRO A 98 -6.09 10.43 -9.08
C PRO A 98 -5.89 11.39 -10.24
N PHE A 99 -6.88 11.40 -11.15
CA PHE A 99 -6.99 12.36 -12.23
C PHE A 99 -8.44 12.68 -12.55
N LEU A 100 -8.66 13.83 -13.16
CA LEU A 100 -9.95 14.31 -13.65
C LEU A 100 -9.95 14.27 -15.18
N VAL A 101 -11.03 13.79 -15.76
CA VAL A 101 -11.35 13.96 -17.18
C VAL A 101 -12.46 14.99 -17.31
N LYS A 102 -12.21 16.04 -18.06
CA LYS A 102 -13.20 17.08 -18.38
C LYS A 102 -13.02 17.56 -19.82
N ASN A 103 -14.08 17.45 -20.61
CA ASN A 103 -14.04 17.85 -22.03
C ASN A 103 -12.89 17.18 -22.81
N ARG A 104 -12.67 15.89 -22.57
CA ARG A 104 -11.55 15.10 -23.13
C ARG A 104 -10.14 15.57 -22.74
N LEU A 105 -10.03 16.43 -21.74
CA LEU A 105 -8.75 16.83 -21.16
C LEU A 105 -8.52 16.06 -19.87
N VAL A 106 -7.27 15.62 -19.66
CA VAL A 106 -6.85 14.87 -18.48
C VAL A 106 -6.00 15.76 -17.58
N THR A 107 -6.39 15.90 -16.34
CA THR A 107 -5.65 16.66 -15.33
C THR A 107 -5.35 15.77 -14.14
N PHE A 108 -4.07 15.54 -13.82
CA PHE A 108 -3.67 14.84 -12.60
C PHE A 108 -3.87 15.72 -11.38
N LEU A 109 -4.14 15.06 -10.25
CA LEU A 109 -4.36 15.67 -8.94
C LEU A 109 -3.25 15.21 -7.99
N PRO A 110 -2.01 15.71 -8.13
CA PRO A 110 -0.85 15.21 -7.40
C PRO A 110 -0.98 15.39 -5.88
N GLU A 111 -1.69 16.41 -5.42
CA GLU A 111 -2.00 16.64 -4.01
C GLU A 111 -2.94 15.58 -3.40
N GLU A 112 -3.64 14.83 -4.23
CA GLU A 112 -4.49 13.73 -3.83
C GLU A 112 -3.82 12.35 -4.01
N ASN A 113 -2.54 12.31 -4.37
CA ASN A 113 -1.80 11.05 -4.46
C ASN A 113 -1.76 10.37 -3.10
N LYS A 114 -1.98 9.05 -3.10
CA LYS A 114 -2.00 8.24 -1.88
C LYS A 114 -1.17 6.98 -2.03
N THR A 115 -0.56 6.57 -0.92
CA THR A 115 0.08 5.26 -0.80
C THR A 115 -0.51 4.53 0.40
N PHE A 116 -1.11 3.38 0.15
CA PHE A 116 -1.65 2.51 1.18
C PHE A 116 -0.71 1.34 1.42
N PHE A 117 -0.10 1.28 2.60
CA PHE A 117 0.68 0.12 3.00
C PHE A 117 -0.23 -1.04 3.40
N LYS A 118 0.00 -2.20 2.80
CA LYS A 118 -0.69 -3.44 3.14
C LYS A 118 -0.19 -3.95 4.50
N PRO A 119 -1.05 -4.55 5.34
CA PRO A 119 -0.57 -5.17 6.56
C PRO A 119 0.31 -6.39 6.26
N VAL A 120 1.38 -6.54 7.01
CA VAL A 120 2.19 -7.76 7.02
C VAL A 120 1.63 -8.68 8.10
N ILE A 121 1.20 -9.86 7.70
CA ILE A 121 0.62 -10.87 8.58
C ILE A 121 1.51 -12.12 8.49
N ARG A 122 2.15 -12.49 9.60
CA ARG A 122 2.98 -13.68 9.72
C ARG A 122 2.43 -14.60 10.78
N ILE A 123 2.60 -15.89 10.56
CA ILE A 123 2.29 -16.94 11.51
C ILE A 123 3.60 -17.68 11.76
N GLU A 124 4.01 -17.70 13.01
CA GLU A 124 5.22 -18.38 13.48
C GLU A 124 4.83 -19.26 14.67
N ASP A 125 4.83 -20.57 14.49
CA ASP A 125 4.29 -21.53 15.45
C ASP A 125 2.82 -21.21 15.81
N ASN A 126 2.60 -20.85 17.07
CA ASN A 126 1.30 -20.43 17.58
C ASN A 126 1.16 -18.90 17.79
N LEU A 127 2.04 -18.13 17.15
CA LEU A 127 1.99 -16.66 17.20
C LEU A 127 1.48 -16.11 15.87
N LEU A 128 0.48 -15.26 15.96
CA LEU A 128 0.00 -14.42 14.86
C LEU A 128 0.59 -13.01 15.05
N LEU A 129 1.48 -12.62 14.14
CA LEU A 129 2.14 -11.33 14.14
C LEU A 129 1.50 -10.44 13.06
N ILE A 130 1.10 -9.25 13.43
CA ILE A 130 0.48 -8.26 12.56
C ILE A 130 1.29 -6.96 12.66
N SER A 131 1.75 -6.45 11.53
CA SER A 131 2.36 -5.13 11.43
C SER A 131 1.68 -4.34 10.32
N LYS A 132 1.31 -3.10 10.58
CA LYS A 132 0.74 -2.20 9.59
C LYS A 132 1.28 -0.79 9.81
N MET A 133 1.75 -0.17 8.73
CA MET A 133 2.05 1.25 8.67
C MET A 133 0.90 2.01 8.03
N SER A 134 0.62 3.21 8.51
CA SER A 134 -0.33 4.15 7.90
C SER A 134 0.31 5.54 7.89
N LEU A 135 0.37 6.18 6.72
CA LEU A 135 0.83 7.57 6.62
C LEU A 135 -0.22 8.54 7.16
N GLU A 136 -1.49 8.16 7.04
CA GLU A 136 -2.62 8.88 7.60
C GLU A 136 -3.02 8.26 8.94
N ASN A 137 -3.36 9.09 9.92
CA ASN A 137 -3.93 8.61 11.18
C ASN A 137 -5.34 8.08 10.91
N GLN A 138 -5.46 6.80 10.63
CA GLN A 138 -6.74 6.14 10.38
C GLN A 138 -7.01 5.07 11.42
N PRO A 139 -8.27 4.93 11.87
CA PRO A 139 -8.66 3.84 12.74
C PRO A 139 -8.47 2.51 12.01
N VAL A 140 -7.93 1.53 12.72
CA VAL A 140 -7.74 0.17 12.23
C VAL A 140 -8.56 -0.78 13.09
N LYS A 141 -9.41 -1.57 12.45
CA LYS A 141 -10.13 -2.66 13.09
C LYS A 141 -9.45 -3.98 12.75
N ILE A 142 -9.08 -4.74 13.78
CA ILE A 142 -8.61 -6.12 13.67
C ILE A 142 -9.72 -7.04 14.17
N THR A 143 -10.08 -8.07 13.40
CA THR A 143 -11.01 -9.10 13.79
C THR A 143 -10.36 -10.47 13.55
N LEU A 144 -10.32 -11.32 14.56
CA LEU A 144 -9.83 -12.69 14.47
C LEU A 144 -11.01 -13.65 14.56
N TYR A 145 -11.05 -14.57 13.60
CA TYR A 145 -12.05 -15.63 13.51
C TYR A 145 -11.41 -17.00 13.76
N TYR A 146 -12.15 -17.89 14.36
CA TYR A 146 -11.84 -19.32 14.49
C TYR A 146 -13.05 -20.12 14.02
N LYS A 147 -12.84 -20.97 12.99
CA LYS A 147 -13.91 -21.78 12.36
C LYS A 147 -15.13 -20.95 11.90
N GLY A 148 -14.91 -19.68 11.56
CA GLY A 148 -15.97 -18.75 11.13
C GLY A 148 -16.51 -17.83 12.24
N ASP A 149 -16.35 -18.19 13.51
CA ASP A 149 -16.81 -17.41 14.65
C ASP A 149 -15.81 -16.33 15.04
N VAL A 150 -16.29 -15.15 15.41
CA VAL A 150 -15.45 -14.06 15.91
C VAL A 150 -14.96 -14.42 17.32
N ILE A 151 -13.64 -14.50 17.49
CA ILE A 151 -13.01 -14.77 18.80
C ILE A 151 -12.31 -13.55 19.40
N TYR A 152 -12.02 -12.54 18.60
CA TYR A 152 -11.43 -11.29 19.07
C TYR A 152 -11.73 -10.13 18.10
N THR A 153 -11.93 -8.94 18.67
CA THR A 153 -12.04 -7.70 17.90
C THR A 153 -11.35 -6.57 18.66
N GLU A 154 -10.55 -5.81 17.94
CA GLU A 154 -9.88 -4.60 18.44
C GLU A 154 -10.11 -3.45 17.46
N ASN A 155 -10.42 -2.27 17.98
CA ASN A 155 -10.42 -1.01 17.23
C ASN A 155 -9.33 -0.11 17.81
N THR A 156 -8.36 0.23 16.99
CA THR A 156 -7.29 1.17 17.36
C THR A 156 -7.63 2.55 16.83
N LYS A 157 -7.40 3.58 17.63
CA LYS A 157 -7.51 4.96 17.18
C LYS A 157 -6.12 5.42 16.73
N ASP A 158 -6.04 6.02 15.54
CA ASP A 158 -4.96 6.90 15.09
C ASP A 158 -3.51 6.39 15.28
N ALA A 159 -3.23 5.17 14.88
CA ALA A 159 -1.89 4.62 14.96
C ALA A 159 -1.17 4.70 13.60
N LYS A 160 -0.06 5.48 13.52
CA LYS A 160 0.85 5.45 12.35
C LYS A 160 1.50 4.09 12.16
N ILE A 161 1.81 3.41 13.25
CA ILE A 161 2.38 2.06 13.25
C ILE A 161 1.56 1.21 14.20
N LEU A 162 1.00 0.13 13.68
CA LEU A 162 0.28 -0.87 14.44
C LEU A 162 1.11 -2.16 14.45
N ASN A 163 1.51 -2.61 15.63
CA ASN A 163 2.13 -3.92 15.83
C ASN A 163 1.31 -4.70 16.86
N ARG A 164 0.93 -5.93 16.50
CA ARG A 164 0.19 -6.83 17.40
C ARG A 164 0.74 -8.24 17.32
N VAL A 165 0.80 -8.88 18.46
CA VAL A 165 1.16 -10.29 18.60
C VAL A 165 0.05 -10.98 19.36
N PHE A 166 -0.58 -11.97 18.75
CA PHE A 166 -1.58 -12.82 19.38
C PHE A 166 -0.99 -14.20 19.56
N ARG A 167 -1.10 -14.74 20.78
CA ARG A 167 -0.77 -16.13 21.07
C ARG A 167 -2.03 -16.97 20.93
N LEU A 168 -2.01 -17.88 19.96
CA LEU A 168 -3.10 -18.80 19.72
C LEU A 168 -2.93 -20.04 20.61
N LEU A 169 -4.05 -20.61 21.06
CA LEU A 169 -4.01 -21.76 21.96
C LEU A 169 -3.59 -23.01 21.18
N LYS A 170 -2.53 -23.69 21.61
CA LYS A 170 -2.00 -24.89 20.96
C LYS A 170 -3.00 -26.04 20.84
N ASN A 171 -3.95 -26.13 21.76
CA ASN A 171 -5.00 -27.16 21.79
C ASN A 171 -6.23 -26.79 20.94
N LYS A 172 -6.22 -25.65 20.25
CA LYS A 172 -7.28 -25.24 19.30
C LYS A 172 -6.77 -25.25 17.88
N GLU A 173 -6.56 -26.48 17.38
CA GLU A 173 -6.22 -26.69 15.96
C GLU A 173 -7.43 -26.40 15.08
N GLY A 174 -7.18 -25.80 13.90
CA GLY A 174 -8.23 -25.55 12.93
C GLY A 174 -7.98 -24.30 12.08
N ASN A 175 -9.02 -23.86 11.40
CA ASN A 175 -8.98 -22.73 10.49
C ASN A 175 -9.18 -21.40 11.24
N TYR A 176 -8.24 -20.52 11.06
CA TYR A 176 -8.30 -19.15 11.54
C TYR A 176 -8.38 -18.17 10.37
N THR A 177 -9.01 -17.04 10.57
CA THR A 177 -8.97 -15.92 9.62
C THR A 177 -8.75 -14.64 10.39
N VAL A 178 -7.78 -13.85 9.99
CA VAL A 178 -7.61 -12.48 10.48
C VAL A 178 -8.09 -11.51 9.40
N ALA A 179 -8.95 -10.57 9.79
CA ALA A 179 -9.40 -9.46 8.96
C ALA A 179 -8.89 -8.15 9.56
N ILE A 180 -8.32 -7.31 8.71
CA ILE A 180 -7.83 -5.98 9.08
C ILE A 180 -8.53 -4.99 8.17
N SER A 181 -9.28 -4.05 8.74
CA SER A 181 -9.99 -3.02 7.98
C SER A 181 -9.63 -1.63 8.45
N THR A 182 -9.52 -0.74 7.48
CA THR A 182 -9.47 0.71 7.64
C THR A 182 -10.71 1.31 6.99
N ASN A 183 -10.87 2.62 7.02
CA ASN A 183 -11.99 3.29 6.33
C ASN A 183 -12.01 3.01 4.82
N GLU A 184 -10.85 2.77 4.20
CA GLU A 184 -10.71 2.69 2.75
C GLU A 184 -10.38 1.29 2.22
N LYS A 185 -9.74 0.44 3.02
CA LYS A 185 -9.24 -0.86 2.58
C LYS A 185 -9.53 -1.96 3.59
N LYS A 186 -9.78 -3.16 3.06
CA LYS A 186 -9.96 -4.38 3.85
C LYS A 186 -8.97 -5.44 3.39
N TYR A 187 -8.36 -6.12 4.34
CA TYR A 187 -7.40 -7.20 4.11
C TYR A 187 -7.81 -8.40 4.95
N SER A 188 -7.63 -9.59 4.41
CA SER A 188 -7.86 -10.82 5.16
C SER A 188 -6.80 -11.86 4.83
N LYS A 189 -6.48 -12.69 5.80
CA LYS A 189 -5.61 -13.85 5.63
C LYS A 189 -6.17 -15.02 6.42
N SER A 190 -6.42 -16.12 5.73
CA SER A 190 -6.80 -17.39 6.35
C SER A 190 -5.56 -18.27 6.50
N PHE A 191 -5.51 -19.04 7.58
CA PHE A 191 -4.43 -19.95 7.90
C PHE A 191 -4.94 -21.07 8.81
N LYS A 192 -4.16 -22.14 8.90
CA LYS A 192 -4.46 -23.30 9.76
C LYS A 192 -3.34 -23.50 10.76
N ILE A 193 -3.68 -23.85 11.97
CA ILE A 193 -2.78 -24.31 13.01
C ILE A 193 -3.13 -25.74 13.37
#